data_2f9b511fa461565d8b26b9660ccf62af
#
_entry.id   2f9b511fa461565d8b26b9660ccf62af
#
_cell.length_a   1.000
_cell.length_b   1.000
_cell.length_c   1.000
_cell.angle_alpha   90.00
_cell.angle_beta   90.00
_cell.angle_gamma   90.00
#
_symmetry.space_group_name_H-M   'P 1'
#
loop_
_entity.id
_entity.type
_entity.pdbx_description
1 polymer ?
#
loop_
_entity_poly.entity_id
_entity_poly.type
_entity_poly.pdbx_seq_one_letter_code
_entity_poly.pdbx_strand_id
1 'polypeptide(L)'
;MRHWRTRVESPNLTIKPDDKTIESQAVQARSEVMGGSTVEIKSCERIDDLQCKGYQIIQNSGMFCFGMDAVLLANYVRFKRGGRYLDLGTGTGIIPILLAAKE
;
A
#
# COMPACT_ATOMS: atom_id res chain seq x y z
N MET A 1 -10.97 17.65 2.81
CA MET A 1 -9.72 16.93 3.12
C MET A 1 -9.77 15.55 2.48
N ARG A 2 -8.84 15.26 1.62
CA ARG A 2 -8.71 13.93 1.02
C ARG A 2 -7.81 13.09 1.92
N HIS A 3 -8.37 12.06 2.54
CA HIS A 3 -7.60 11.11 3.31
C HIS A 3 -7.00 10.05 2.39
N TRP A 4 -5.70 10.03 2.28
CA TRP A 4 -4.95 8.96 1.63
C TRP A 4 -4.84 7.80 2.60
N ARG A 5 -5.39 6.67 2.24
CA ARG A 5 -5.24 5.45 3.01
C ARG A 5 -4.44 4.46 2.19
N THR A 6 -3.18 4.39 2.50
CA THR A 6 -2.30 3.34 1.97
C THR A 6 -2.06 2.34 3.08
N ARG A 7 -2.41 1.10 2.84
CA ARG A 7 -2.06 0.02 3.73
C ARG A 7 -1.02 -0.83 3.03
N VAL A 8 0.11 -1.01 3.69
CA VAL A 8 1.16 -1.91 3.27
C VAL A 8 1.23 -3.02 4.28
N GLU A 9 1.15 -4.23 3.81
CA GLU A 9 1.41 -5.39 4.65
C GLU A 9 2.66 -6.11 4.15
N SER A 10 3.62 -6.23 5.05
CA SER A 10 4.66 -7.23 4.93
C SER A 10 4.11 -8.57 5.46
N PRO A 11 4.68 -9.71 5.09
CA PRO A 11 4.20 -11.02 5.54
C PRO A 11 4.06 -11.18 7.07
N ASN A 12 4.55 -10.23 7.85
CA ASN A 12 4.59 -10.31 9.31
C ASN A 12 3.99 -9.09 10.04
N LEU A 13 3.25 -8.21 9.36
CA LEU A 13 2.66 -7.04 10.01
C LEU A 13 1.13 -7.10 9.99
N THR A 14 0.54 -7.25 11.17
CA THR A 14 -0.90 -7.14 11.38
C THR A 14 -1.23 -5.68 11.71
N ILE A 15 -1.88 -4.95 10.80
CA ILE A 15 -2.38 -3.61 11.07
C ILE A 15 -3.87 -3.71 11.39
N LYS A 16 -4.26 -3.27 12.60
CA LYS A 16 -5.67 -3.17 12.97
C LYS A 16 -6.35 -2.05 12.21
N PRO A 17 -7.55 -2.24 11.69
CA PRO A 17 -8.32 -1.16 11.11
C PRO A 17 -8.80 -0.20 12.21
N ASP A 18 -8.42 1.07 12.14
CA ASP A 18 -9.14 2.12 12.86
C ASP A 18 -10.45 2.40 12.13
N ASP A 19 -11.50 1.86 12.72
CA ASP A 19 -12.86 2.09 12.32
C ASP A 19 -13.37 3.36 13.00
N LYS A 20 -13.61 4.38 12.26
CA LYS A 20 -14.66 5.40 12.51
C LYS A 20 -14.60 6.47 11.45
N THR A 21 -15.34 6.34 10.44
CA THR A 21 -16.12 7.37 9.75
C THR A 21 -16.47 6.90 8.34
N ILE A 22 -17.68 6.58 8.14
CA ILE A 22 -18.53 6.64 6.94
C ILE A 22 -19.59 5.55 7.08
N GLU A 23 -20.52 5.78 7.97
CA GLU A 23 -21.83 5.16 7.88
C GLU A 23 -22.63 5.98 6.88
N SER A 24 -22.80 5.53 5.68
CA SER A 24 -23.98 5.83 4.85
C SER A 24 -23.97 5.25 3.43
N GLN A 25 -23.05 4.39 3.09
CA GLN A 25 -23.22 3.56 1.89
C GLN A 25 -22.83 2.15 2.27
N ALA A 26 -23.76 1.21 2.06
CA ALA A 26 -23.52 -0.21 2.21
C ALA A 26 -22.46 -0.64 1.17
N VAL A 27 -21.22 -0.34 1.48
CA VAL A 27 -20.06 -0.81 0.76
C VAL A 27 -19.93 -2.27 1.14
N GLN A 28 -20.28 -3.17 0.24
CA GLN A 28 -20.05 -4.59 0.43
C GLN A 28 -18.55 -4.81 0.55
N ALA A 29 -18.08 -4.89 1.79
CA ALA A 29 -16.72 -5.30 2.09
C ALA A 29 -16.61 -6.80 1.77
N ARG A 30 -15.56 -7.18 1.05
CA ARG A 30 -15.20 -8.57 0.81
C ARG A 30 -13.93 -8.89 1.57
N SER A 31 -13.85 -10.10 2.09
CA SER A 31 -12.64 -10.59 2.75
C SER A 31 -11.72 -11.22 1.72
N GLU A 32 -10.49 -10.75 1.64
CA GLU A 32 -9.44 -11.34 0.80
C GLU A 32 -8.23 -11.72 1.66
N VAL A 33 -7.46 -12.70 1.20
CA VAL A 33 -6.24 -13.13 1.88
C VAL A 33 -5.06 -12.31 1.34
N MET A 34 -4.37 -11.62 2.23
CA MET A 34 -3.20 -10.82 1.93
C MET A 34 -2.07 -11.19 2.89
N GLY A 35 -0.94 -11.62 2.35
CA GLY A 35 0.22 -11.98 3.17
C GLY A 35 -0.04 -13.08 4.22
N GLY A 36 -1.02 -13.95 3.99
CA GLY A 36 -1.43 -15.00 4.94
C GLY A 36 -2.44 -14.55 6.00
N SER A 37 -2.86 -13.29 6.00
CA SER A 37 -3.90 -12.73 6.87
C SER A 37 -5.16 -12.40 6.09
N THR A 38 -6.33 -12.59 6.70
CA THR A 38 -7.60 -12.16 6.10
C THR A 38 -7.76 -10.65 6.29
N VAL A 39 -7.92 -9.94 5.19
CA VAL A 39 -8.08 -8.47 5.16
C VAL A 39 -9.43 -8.11 4.57
N GLU A 40 -10.10 -7.16 5.19
CA GLU A 40 -11.37 -6.64 4.70
C GLU A 40 -11.13 -5.55 3.66
N ILE A 41 -11.60 -5.78 2.44
CA ILE A 41 -11.44 -4.90 1.29
C ILE A 41 -12.77 -4.20 1.01
N LYS A 42 -12.76 -2.89 0.89
CA LYS A 42 -13.95 -2.11 0.52
C LYS A 42 -14.22 -2.22 -0.98
N SER A 43 -15.45 -1.92 -1.40
CA SER A 43 -15.88 -2.10 -2.80
C SER A 43 -15.04 -1.32 -3.82
N CYS A 44 -14.43 -0.20 -3.40
CA CYS A 44 -13.57 0.63 -4.24
C CYS A 44 -12.07 0.32 -4.07
N GLU A 45 -11.73 -0.66 -3.24
CA GLU A 45 -10.35 -1.06 -2.98
C GLU A 45 -10.00 -2.35 -3.72
N ARG A 46 -8.72 -2.47 -4.08
CA ARG A 46 -8.14 -3.67 -4.69
C ARG A 46 -6.76 -3.94 -4.08
N ILE A 47 -6.38 -5.20 -4.09
CA ILE A 47 -5.02 -5.61 -3.72
C ILE A 47 -4.20 -5.70 -5.00
N ASP A 48 -3.10 -4.97 -5.04
CA ASP A 48 -2.11 -5.05 -6.11
C ASP A 48 -0.83 -5.69 -5.57
N ASP A 49 -0.36 -6.72 -6.26
CA ASP A 49 0.90 -7.39 -5.96
C ASP A 49 2.05 -6.57 -6.56
N LEU A 50 3.04 -6.24 -5.74
CA LEU A 50 4.21 -5.49 -6.17
C LEU A 50 5.25 -6.36 -6.86
N GLN A 51 5.02 -7.68 -6.94
CA GLN A 51 5.93 -8.67 -7.51
C GLN A 51 7.36 -8.58 -6.94
N CYS A 52 7.46 -8.16 -5.70
CA CYS A 52 8.70 -7.94 -5.00
C CYS A 52 8.60 -8.51 -3.58
N LYS A 53 9.25 -9.63 -3.32
CA LYS A 53 9.28 -10.30 -2.01
C LYS A 53 7.91 -10.55 -1.36
N GLY A 54 6.85 -10.70 -2.14
CA GLY A 54 5.49 -10.92 -1.65
C GLY A 54 4.82 -9.67 -1.02
N TYR A 55 5.38 -8.49 -1.25
CA TYR A 55 4.72 -7.25 -0.84
C TYR A 55 3.49 -6.97 -1.69
N GLN A 56 2.43 -6.61 -1.01
CA GLN A 56 1.15 -6.25 -1.62
C GLN A 56 0.69 -4.89 -1.08
N ILE A 57 -0.06 -4.16 -1.87
CA ILE A 57 -0.62 -2.85 -1.50
C ILE A 57 -2.11 -2.82 -1.78
N ILE A 58 -2.88 -2.26 -0.85
CA ILE A 58 -4.29 -1.97 -1.07
C ILE A 58 -4.41 -0.58 -1.68
N GLN A 59 -5.03 -0.49 -2.84
CA GLN A 59 -5.29 0.77 -3.52
C GLN A 59 -6.79 1.01 -3.66
N ASN A 60 -7.18 2.27 -3.56
CA ASN A 60 -8.55 2.71 -3.82
C ASN A 60 -8.63 3.22 -5.26
N SER A 61 -9.44 2.56 -6.10
CA SER A 61 -9.60 2.92 -7.51
C SER A 61 -10.27 4.29 -7.73
N GLY A 62 -10.95 4.83 -6.72
CA GLY A 62 -11.51 6.18 -6.75
C GLY A 62 -10.52 7.29 -6.38
N MET A 63 -9.28 6.92 -6.07
CA MET A 63 -8.21 7.84 -5.68
C MET A 63 -7.01 7.69 -6.60
N PHE A 64 -6.00 8.52 -6.38
CA PHE A 64 -4.74 8.39 -7.12
C PHE A 64 -4.05 7.07 -6.78
N CYS A 65 -3.82 6.26 -7.81
CA CYS A 65 -3.02 5.05 -7.71
C CYS A 65 -1.61 5.33 -8.26
N PHE A 66 -0.61 4.59 -7.76
CA PHE A 66 0.74 4.75 -8.28
C PHE A 66 0.84 4.25 -9.74
N GLY A 67 1.70 4.88 -10.51
CA GLY A 67 2.00 4.51 -11.89
C GLY A 67 3.39 3.90 -12.05
N MET A 68 3.73 3.57 -13.28
CA MET A 68 5.04 3.02 -13.65
C MET A 68 6.20 3.97 -13.33
N ASP A 69 5.96 5.28 -13.35
CA ASP A 69 6.92 6.32 -12.99
C ASP A 69 7.49 6.14 -11.59
N ALA A 70 6.64 5.84 -10.60
CA ALA A 70 7.05 5.58 -9.22
C ALA A 70 7.93 4.32 -9.12
N VAL A 71 7.57 3.27 -9.86
CA VAL A 71 8.35 2.02 -9.90
C VAL A 71 9.73 2.26 -10.54
N LEU A 72 9.77 3.01 -11.63
CA LEU A 72 11.03 3.38 -12.29
C LEU A 72 11.91 4.24 -11.38
N LEU A 73 11.32 5.22 -10.68
CA LEU A 73 12.04 6.07 -9.74
C LEU A 73 12.62 5.23 -8.58
N ALA A 74 11.84 4.35 -7.99
CA ALA A 74 12.30 3.45 -6.94
C ALA A 74 13.46 2.54 -7.40
N ASN A 75 13.43 2.12 -8.68
CA ASN A 75 14.50 1.32 -9.26
C ASN A 75 15.75 2.14 -9.59
N TYR A 76 15.58 3.41 -9.89
CA TYR A 76 16.70 4.32 -10.18
C TYR A 76 17.50 4.69 -8.92
N VAL A 77 16.87 4.69 -7.75
CA VAL A 77 17.52 4.99 -6.49
C VAL A 77 18.63 3.96 -6.20
N ARG A 78 19.83 4.45 -5.95
CA ARG A 78 20.94 3.63 -5.49
C ARG A 78 20.70 3.22 -4.04
N PHE A 79 20.15 2.03 -3.87
CA PHE A 79 19.87 1.48 -2.56
C PHE A 79 21.17 1.10 -1.83
N LYS A 80 21.30 1.55 -0.58
CA LYS A 80 22.38 1.15 0.30
C LYS A 80 21.78 0.55 1.57
N ARG A 81 22.14 -0.68 1.89
CA ARG A 81 21.66 -1.37 3.09
C ARG A 81 21.97 -0.57 4.34
N GLY A 82 21.00 -0.42 5.23
CA GLY A 82 21.10 0.42 6.42
C GLY A 82 21.12 1.93 6.11
N GLY A 83 20.91 2.33 4.86
CA GLY A 83 20.79 3.73 4.46
C GLY A 83 19.52 4.36 4.99
N ARG A 84 19.54 5.70 5.12
CA ARG A 84 18.36 6.48 5.49
C ARG A 84 17.84 7.21 4.25
N TYR A 85 16.56 7.11 3.99
CA TYR A 85 15.91 7.68 2.83
C TYR A 85 14.74 8.56 3.26
N LEU A 86 14.56 9.67 2.59
CA LEU A 86 13.44 10.58 2.80
C LEU A 86 12.74 10.77 1.45
N ASP A 87 11.45 10.51 1.44
CA ASP A 87 10.59 10.70 0.27
C ASP A 87 9.62 11.85 0.53
N LEU A 88 9.90 13.01 -0.08
CA LEU A 88 9.07 14.19 0.02
C LEU A 88 7.90 14.09 -0.95
N GLY A 89 6.67 14.24 -0.44
CA GLY A 89 5.48 14.09 -1.26
C GLY A 89 5.18 12.63 -1.62
N THR A 90 5.36 11.73 -0.68
CA THR A 90 5.33 10.27 -0.87
C THR A 90 4.04 9.71 -1.51
N GLY A 91 2.93 10.48 -1.48
CA GLY A 91 1.65 10.04 -2.05
C GLY A 91 1.15 8.75 -1.42
N THR A 92 1.08 7.69 -2.21
CA THR A 92 0.65 6.36 -1.73
C THR A 92 1.70 5.63 -0.89
N GLY A 93 2.90 6.18 -0.77
CA GLY A 93 4.02 5.54 -0.06
C GLY A 93 4.69 4.41 -0.83
N ILE A 94 4.41 4.27 -2.12
CA ILE A 94 4.92 3.16 -2.94
C ILE A 94 6.45 3.16 -3.05
N ILE A 95 7.09 4.33 -3.14
CA ILE A 95 8.55 4.42 -3.28
C ILE A 95 9.27 3.90 -2.04
N PRO A 96 8.95 4.35 -0.81
CA PRO A 96 9.54 3.78 0.41
C PRO A 96 9.32 2.28 0.54
N ILE A 97 8.15 1.79 0.14
CA ILE A 97 7.82 0.36 0.19
C ILE A 97 8.72 -0.44 -0.75
N LEU A 98 8.84 0.02 -2.00
CA LEU A 98 9.71 -0.64 -2.97
C LEU A 98 11.18 -0.58 -2.56
N LEU A 99 11.62 0.49 -1.90
CA LEU A 99 12.96 0.58 -1.34
C LEU A 99 13.16 -0.39 -0.17
N ALA A 100 12.19 -0.48 0.74
CA ALA A 100 12.23 -1.45 1.83
C ALA A 100 12.27 -2.90 1.33
N ALA A 101 11.59 -3.19 0.23
CA ALA A 101 11.62 -4.52 -0.39
C ALA A 101 12.99 -4.89 -0.99
N LYS A 102 13.87 -3.91 -1.22
CA LYS A 102 15.25 -4.15 -1.69
C LYS A 102 16.21 -4.55 -0.56
N GLU A 103 15.82 -4.38 0.68
CA GLU A 103 16.60 -4.75 1.85
C GLU A 103 16.55 -6.26 2.11
#